data_fdfcfb0e982601ba385305b7b584a9a9
#
_entry.id   fdfcfb0e982601ba385305b7b584a9a9
#
_cell.length_a   1.000
_cell.length_b   1.000
_cell.length_c   1.000
_cell.angle_alpha   90.00
_cell.angle_beta   90.00
_cell.angle_gamma   90.00
#
_symmetry.space_group_name_H-M   'P 1'
#
loop_
_entity.id
_entity.type
_entity.pdbx_description
1 polymer ?
#
loop_
_entity_poly.entity_id
_entity_poly.type
_entity_poly.pdbx_seq_one_letter_code
_entity_poly.pdbx_strand_id
1 'polypeptide(L)'
;EGVLKELDISYEDLDVFLTHKHHDHSGLASVYADRGATIYMTPLEERHHYDCLFYSTKKTDPQEQDKVLHSVGVTEEGTPEVWDMFERVRKVVENHNGWTFEVQDFPYKPIAPGAVLHYGDYTFETIDLKGHTFGQLGLFDKEHKIFFCADQVIDGIVPIVATTYPDEHLLRDYFVSLERFHHEFKDCLLLPAHGKEISDAKK
;
A
#
# COMPACT_ATOMS: atom_id res chain seq x y z
N GLU A 1 -14.11 -6.90 -12.05
CA GLU A 1 -14.74 -7.91 -12.93
C GLU A 1 -15.20 -7.32 -14.27
N GLY A 2 -15.82 -6.11 -14.31
CA GLY A 2 -16.31 -5.51 -15.56
C GLY A 2 -15.25 -5.35 -16.62
N VAL A 3 -14.10 -4.77 -16.27
CA VAL A 3 -12.99 -4.50 -17.19
C VAL A 3 -12.39 -5.79 -17.76
N LEU A 4 -12.18 -6.83 -16.96
CA LEU A 4 -11.66 -8.11 -17.44
C LEU A 4 -12.59 -8.74 -18.46
N LYS A 5 -13.90 -8.64 -18.21
CA LYS A 5 -14.92 -9.13 -19.13
C LYS A 5 -14.98 -8.33 -20.45
N GLU A 6 -14.82 -7.01 -20.38
CA GLU A 6 -14.74 -6.14 -21.56
C GLU A 6 -13.52 -6.43 -22.42
N LEU A 7 -12.38 -6.76 -21.78
CA LEU A 7 -11.12 -7.06 -22.44
C LEU A 7 -10.97 -8.54 -22.82
N ASP A 8 -11.95 -9.38 -22.51
CA ASP A 8 -11.92 -10.85 -22.71
C ASP A 8 -10.68 -11.49 -22.06
N ILE A 9 -10.31 -11.02 -20.86
CA ILE A 9 -9.18 -11.54 -20.09
C ILE A 9 -9.70 -12.53 -19.04
N SER A 10 -9.16 -13.76 -19.07
CA SER A 10 -9.42 -14.75 -18.02
C SER A 10 -8.57 -14.47 -16.77
N TYR A 11 -8.99 -15.01 -15.61
CA TYR A 11 -8.19 -14.85 -14.39
C TYR A 11 -6.85 -15.60 -14.47
N GLU A 12 -6.80 -16.70 -15.21
CA GLU A 12 -5.57 -17.49 -15.42
C GLU A 12 -4.51 -16.73 -16.24
N ASP A 13 -4.96 -15.77 -17.08
CA ASP A 13 -4.08 -14.91 -17.88
C ASP A 13 -3.74 -13.59 -17.15
N LEU A 14 -4.22 -13.42 -15.92
CA LEU A 14 -4.04 -12.19 -15.16
C LEU A 14 -2.86 -12.30 -14.18
N ASP A 15 -1.92 -11.40 -14.32
CA ASP A 15 -0.89 -11.14 -13.31
C ASP A 15 -1.29 -9.93 -12.46
N VAL A 16 -1.28 -10.11 -11.15
CA VAL A 16 -1.54 -9.06 -10.16
C VAL A 16 -0.24 -8.75 -9.42
N PHE A 17 0.26 -7.55 -9.58
CA PHE A 17 1.44 -7.08 -8.87
C PHE A 17 1.00 -6.30 -7.62
N LEU A 18 1.28 -6.85 -6.44
CA LEU A 18 1.07 -6.16 -5.18
C LEU A 18 2.29 -5.33 -4.83
N THR A 19 2.12 -4.03 -4.81
CA THR A 19 3.18 -3.09 -4.46
C THR A 19 3.57 -3.23 -3.00
N HIS A 20 2.59 -3.45 -2.11
CA HIS A 20 2.74 -3.67 -0.69
C HIS A 20 1.46 -4.30 -0.10
N LYS A 21 1.53 -4.74 1.17
CA LYS A 21 0.47 -5.58 1.78
C LYS A 21 -0.60 -4.79 2.57
N HIS A 22 -0.68 -3.47 2.46
CA HIS A 22 -1.80 -2.76 3.07
C HIS A 22 -3.13 -3.30 2.53
N HIS A 23 -4.16 -3.29 3.36
CA HIS A 23 -5.45 -3.96 3.10
C HIS A 23 -6.19 -3.40 1.88
N ASP A 24 -6.06 -2.12 1.59
CA ASP A 24 -6.65 -1.46 0.42
C ASP A 24 -5.96 -1.85 -0.90
N HIS A 25 -4.75 -2.42 -0.83
CA HIS A 25 -4.03 -2.98 -1.98
C HIS A 25 -4.16 -4.50 -2.06
N SER A 26 -4.12 -5.19 -0.93
CA SER A 26 -4.07 -6.66 -0.88
C SER A 26 -5.41 -7.33 -0.56
N GLY A 27 -6.43 -6.58 -0.14
CA GLY A 27 -7.68 -7.13 0.37
C GLY A 27 -8.48 -8.04 -0.59
N LEU A 28 -8.25 -7.92 -1.90
CA LEU A 28 -8.85 -8.79 -2.91
C LEU A 28 -7.88 -9.83 -3.49
N ALA A 29 -6.63 -9.89 -3.02
CA ALA A 29 -5.61 -10.77 -3.59
C ALA A 29 -6.00 -12.25 -3.53
N SER A 30 -6.55 -12.71 -2.39
CA SER A 30 -7.06 -14.06 -2.23
C SER A 30 -8.15 -14.40 -3.25
N VAL A 31 -9.09 -13.47 -3.48
CA VAL A 31 -10.18 -13.65 -4.45
C VAL A 31 -9.67 -13.81 -5.88
N TYR A 32 -8.64 -13.06 -6.25
CA TYR A 32 -8.01 -13.19 -7.57
C TYR A 32 -7.21 -14.49 -7.68
N ALA A 33 -6.44 -14.84 -6.64
CA ALA A 33 -5.66 -16.08 -6.59
C ALA A 33 -6.56 -17.31 -6.68
N ASP A 34 -7.67 -17.37 -5.95
CA ASP A 34 -8.64 -18.46 -5.97
C ASP A 34 -9.30 -18.66 -7.35
N ARG A 35 -9.30 -17.64 -8.16
CA ARG A 35 -9.80 -17.67 -9.54
C ARG A 35 -8.72 -17.98 -10.59
N GLY A 36 -7.48 -18.19 -10.17
CA GLY A 36 -6.39 -18.61 -11.03
C GLY A 36 -5.38 -17.51 -11.39
N ALA A 37 -5.58 -16.27 -10.95
CA ALA A 37 -4.63 -15.19 -11.20
C ALA A 37 -3.30 -15.43 -10.50
N THR A 38 -2.20 -15.04 -11.14
CA THR A 38 -0.88 -15.03 -10.50
C THR A 38 -0.69 -13.76 -9.69
N ILE A 39 -0.43 -13.89 -8.39
CA ILE A 39 -0.10 -12.75 -7.53
C ILE A 39 1.42 -12.65 -7.39
N TYR A 40 2.00 -11.47 -7.63
CA TYR A 40 3.39 -11.17 -7.35
C TYR A 40 3.48 -10.26 -6.14
N MET A 41 4.34 -10.58 -5.19
CA MET A 41 4.59 -9.79 -3.99
C MET A 41 6.01 -10.03 -3.48
N THR A 42 6.62 -9.02 -2.86
CA THR A 42 7.89 -9.24 -2.16
C THR A 42 7.66 -9.94 -0.82
N PRO A 43 8.46 -10.97 -0.47
CA PRO A 43 8.39 -11.62 0.85
C PRO A 43 8.66 -10.67 2.02
N LEU A 44 9.27 -9.51 1.77
CA LEU A 44 9.52 -8.51 2.81
C LEU A 44 8.23 -7.95 3.41
N GLU A 45 7.12 -7.97 2.66
CA GLU A 45 5.81 -7.52 3.13
C GLU A 45 5.14 -8.52 4.09
N GLU A 46 5.62 -9.77 4.18
CA GLU A 46 5.13 -10.74 5.17
C GLU A 46 5.63 -10.47 6.59
N ARG A 47 6.72 -9.69 6.72
CA ARG A 47 7.21 -9.29 8.04
C ARG A 47 6.16 -8.54 8.85
N HIS A 48 5.35 -7.78 8.16
CA HIS A 48 4.28 -7.01 8.78
C HIS A 48 2.96 -7.74 8.67
N HIS A 49 2.53 -8.36 9.77
CA HIS A 49 1.11 -8.54 10.00
C HIS A 49 0.56 -7.14 10.29
N TYR A 50 -0.06 -6.51 9.30
CA TYR A 50 -0.70 -5.21 9.49
C TYR A 50 -1.95 -5.36 10.36
N ASP A 51 -1.75 -5.80 11.59
CA ASP A 51 -2.69 -5.62 12.68
C ASP A 51 -2.73 -4.12 13.01
N CYS A 52 -3.21 -3.33 12.04
CA CYS A 52 -3.51 -1.95 12.34
C CYS A 52 -4.56 -1.95 13.43
N LEU A 53 -4.29 -1.27 14.52
CA LEU A 53 -5.16 -1.17 15.70
C LEU A 53 -6.60 -0.75 15.35
N PHE A 54 -6.76 -0.06 14.22
CA PHE A 54 -8.04 0.44 13.73
C PHE A 54 -8.72 -0.48 12.72
N TYR A 55 -7.99 -1.46 12.17
CA TYR A 55 -8.47 -2.37 11.12
C TYR A 55 -8.37 -3.83 11.51
N SER A 56 -7.96 -4.12 12.75
CA SER A 56 -7.91 -5.48 13.27
C SER A 56 -9.33 -6.06 13.37
N THR A 57 -9.52 -7.24 12.81
CA THR A 57 -10.76 -8.03 12.88
C THR A 57 -11.11 -8.51 14.28
N LYS A 58 -10.13 -8.57 15.16
CA LYS A 58 -10.37 -8.76 16.57
C LYS A 58 -11.02 -7.48 17.05
N LYS A 59 -12.24 -7.57 17.63
CA LYS A 59 -12.87 -6.48 18.37
C LYS A 59 -11.83 -5.93 19.34
N THR A 60 -11.11 -4.93 18.90
CA THR A 60 -10.10 -4.28 19.73
C THR A 60 -10.90 -3.58 20.82
N ASP A 61 -10.60 -3.90 22.06
CA ASP A 61 -11.23 -3.23 23.21
C ASP A 61 -11.05 -1.70 23.01
N PRO A 62 -12.14 -0.92 22.99
CA PRO A 62 -12.04 0.53 22.86
C PRO A 62 -11.06 1.15 23.87
N GLN A 63 -10.93 0.57 25.06
CA GLN A 63 -9.99 1.03 26.09
C GLN A 63 -8.52 0.82 25.66
N GLU A 64 -8.20 -0.24 24.91
CA GLU A 64 -6.85 -0.44 24.39
C GLU A 64 -6.54 0.55 23.26
N GLN A 65 -7.52 0.87 22.42
CA GLN A 65 -7.37 1.92 21.41
C GLN A 65 -7.14 3.29 22.07
N ASP A 66 -7.88 3.61 23.11
CA ASP A 66 -7.73 4.87 23.85
C ASP A 66 -6.33 4.99 24.47
N LYS A 67 -5.79 3.91 25.04
CA LYS A 67 -4.42 3.90 25.56
C LYS A 67 -3.39 4.22 24.49
N VAL A 68 -3.55 3.67 23.29
CA VAL A 68 -2.64 3.97 22.19
C VAL A 68 -2.78 5.42 21.75
N LEU A 69 -3.99 5.93 21.56
CA LEU A 69 -4.23 7.32 21.22
C LEU A 69 -3.61 8.26 22.26
N HIS A 70 -3.83 7.97 23.54
CA HIS A 70 -3.23 8.74 24.63
C HIS A 70 -1.69 8.69 24.62
N SER A 71 -1.11 7.53 24.28
CA SER A 71 0.35 7.37 24.22
C SER A 71 1.02 8.24 23.15
N VAL A 72 0.28 8.60 22.11
CA VAL A 72 0.74 9.50 21.03
C VAL A 72 0.20 10.94 21.19
N GLY A 73 -0.39 11.25 22.33
CA GLY A 73 -0.86 12.60 22.67
C GLY A 73 -2.25 12.96 22.11
N VAL A 74 -2.99 12.00 21.57
CA VAL A 74 -4.36 12.21 21.13
C VAL A 74 -5.31 11.96 22.29
N THR A 75 -5.96 13.02 22.76
CA THR A 75 -6.91 12.97 23.89
C THR A 75 -8.17 13.78 23.60
N GLU A 76 -9.25 13.44 24.27
CA GLU A 76 -10.52 14.15 24.13
C GLU A 76 -10.39 15.66 24.47
N GLU A 77 -9.61 15.99 25.51
CA GLU A 77 -9.41 17.38 25.95
C GLU A 77 -8.35 18.12 25.15
N GLY A 78 -7.22 17.43 24.81
CA GLY A 78 -6.06 18.06 24.19
C GLY A 78 -6.15 18.18 22.68
N THR A 79 -6.86 17.25 22.03
CA THR A 79 -6.98 17.18 20.57
C THR A 79 -8.40 16.78 20.14
N PRO A 80 -9.43 17.56 20.51
CA PRO A 80 -10.83 17.16 20.34
C PRO A 80 -11.21 16.86 18.88
N GLU A 81 -10.68 17.60 17.91
CA GLU A 81 -10.99 17.38 16.50
C GLU A 81 -10.47 16.02 15.99
N VAL A 82 -9.26 15.65 16.43
CA VAL A 82 -8.66 14.36 16.09
C VAL A 82 -9.36 13.23 16.82
N TRP A 83 -9.68 13.42 18.09
CA TRP A 83 -10.47 12.47 18.88
C TRP A 83 -11.82 12.19 18.24
N ASP A 84 -12.57 13.21 17.88
CA ASP A 84 -13.86 13.09 17.19
C ASP A 84 -13.77 12.37 15.84
N MET A 85 -12.66 12.52 15.14
CA MET A 85 -12.41 11.78 13.90
C MET A 85 -12.33 10.27 14.18
N PHE A 86 -11.55 9.86 15.19
CA PHE A 86 -11.44 8.45 15.58
C PHE A 86 -12.76 7.89 16.10
N GLU A 87 -13.52 8.64 16.89
CA GLU A 87 -14.83 8.25 17.36
C GLU A 87 -15.84 8.03 16.20
N ARG A 88 -15.77 8.85 15.16
CA ARG A 88 -16.58 8.65 13.95
C ARG A 88 -16.18 7.37 13.21
N VAL A 89 -14.89 7.09 13.07
CA VAL A 89 -14.39 5.84 12.46
C VAL A 89 -14.88 4.63 13.26
N ARG A 90 -14.77 4.63 14.59
CA ARG A 90 -15.30 3.56 15.46
C ARG A 90 -16.78 3.30 15.21
N LYS A 91 -17.60 4.34 15.17
CA LYS A 91 -19.04 4.22 14.91
C LYS A 91 -19.35 3.64 13.54
N VAL A 92 -18.57 4.01 12.53
CA VAL A 92 -18.69 3.42 11.17
C VAL A 92 -18.38 1.94 11.20
N VAL A 93 -17.29 1.55 11.85
CA VAL A 93 -16.89 0.14 12.00
C VAL A 93 -17.91 -0.67 12.77
N GLU A 94 -18.46 -0.15 13.87
CA GLU A 94 -19.51 -0.80 14.66
C GLU A 94 -20.80 -1.00 13.86
N ASN A 95 -21.26 0.03 13.13
CA ASN A 95 -22.50 0.00 12.37
C ASN A 95 -22.48 -0.91 11.14
N HIS A 96 -21.30 -1.27 10.65
CA HIS A 96 -21.12 -2.16 9.49
C HIS A 96 -20.73 -3.59 9.89
N ASN A 97 -21.11 -4.04 11.09
CA ASN A 97 -20.78 -5.35 11.66
C ASN A 97 -19.28 -5.64 11.76
N GLY A 98 -18.51 -4.58 12.01
CA GLY A 98 -17.08 -4.61 11.88
C GLY A 98 -16.71 -4.77 10.40
N TRP A 99 -16.11 -3.78 9.79
CA TRP A 99 -15.37 -4.03 8.56
C TRP A 99 -14.22 -4.94 8.94
N THR A 100 -14.45 -6.22 8.79
CA THR A 100 -13.40 -7.21 8.95
C THR A 100 -12.59 -7.20 7.68
N PHE A 101 -11.61 -6.33 7.61
CA PHE A 101 -10.53 -6.46 6.63
C PHE A 101 -9.63 -7.61 7.08
N GLU A 102 -10.13 -8.83 6.98
CA GLU A 102 -9.26 -9.98 7.02
C GLU A 102 -8.51 -10.00 5.69
N VAL A 103 -7.27 -9.56 5.70
CA VAL A 103 -6.36 -9.93 4.63
C VAL A 103 -6.18 -11.45 4.77
N GLN A 104 -6.91 -12.21 3.99
CA GLN A 104 -6.76 -13.65 3.94
C GLN A 104 -5.41 -13.98 3.33
N ASP A 105 -4.78 -15.03 3.82
CA ASP A 105 -3.58 -15.57 3.20
C ASP A 105 -3.89 -15.97 1.76
N PHE A 106 -2.98 -15.68 0.88
CA PHE A 106 -3.07 -16.02 -0.56
C PHE A 106 -1.72 -16.52 -1.06
N PRO A 107 -1.73 -17.47 -2.00
CA PRO A 107 -0.50 -17.89 -2.66
C PRO A 107 0.03 -16.77 -3.54
N TYR A 108 1.36 -16.55 -3.53
CA TYR A 108 2.00 -15.58 -4.39
C TYR A 108 3.33 -16.09 -4.93
N LYS A 109 3.76 -15.54 -6.06
CA LYS A 109 5.11 -15.70 -6.59
C LYS A 109 6.01 -14.61 -5.99
N PRO A 110 7.10 -14.99 -5.30
CA PRO A 110 8.01 -14.01 -4.72
C PRO A 110 8.71 -13.20 -5.81
N ILE A 111 8.76 -11.88 -5.61
CA ILE A 111 9.49 -10.97 -6.48
C ILE A 111 10.38 -10.06 -5.64
N ALA A 112 11.54 -9.69 -6.17
CA ALA A 112 12.54 -8.88 -5.49
C ALA A 112 12.82 -7.59 -6.29
N PRO A 113 13.39 -6.54 -5.68
CA PRO A 113 13.89 -5.38 -6.41
C PRO A 113 14.85 -5.77 -7.53
N GLY A 114 14.73 -5.11 -8.68
CA GLY A 114 15.52 -5.39 -9.89
C GLY A 114 15.01 -6.55 -10.74
N ALA A 115 13.91 -7.19 -10.38
CA ALA A 115 13.26 -8.17 -11.25
C ALA A 115 12.63 -7.46 -12.46
N VAL A 116 12.58 -8.18 -13.59
CA VAL A 116 12.05 -7.64 -14.85
C VAL A 116 10.83 -8.43 -15.27
N LEU A 117 9.76 -7.71 -15.57
CA LEU A 117 8.50 -8.24 -16.08
C LEU A 117 8.22 -7.68 -17.48
N HIS A 118 7.74 -8.54 -18.39
CA HIS A 118 7.42 -8.15 -19.76
C HIS A 118 5.93 -8.32 -20.04
N TYR A 119 5.28 -7.25 -20.50
CA TYR A 119 3.86 -7.22 -20.85
C TYR A 119 3.68 -6.47 -22.19
N GLY A 120 3.53 -7.23 -23.27
CA GLY A 120 3.47 -6.66 -24.62
C GLY A 120 4.73 -5.87 -24.95
N ASP A 121 4.57 -4.60 -25.28
CA ASP A 121 5.67 -3.69 -25.61
C ASP A 121 6.34 -3.05 -24.37
N TYR A 122 5.82 -3.33 -23.17
CA TYR A 122 6.33 -2.76 -21.93
C TYR A 122 7.31 -3.69 -21.22
N THR A 123 8.35 -3.09 -20.65
CA THR A 123 9.35 -3.80 -19.84
C THR A 123 9.49 -3.09 -18.50
N PHE A 124 8.95 -3.72 -17.45
CA PHE A 124 8.94 -3.16 -16.10
C PHE A 124 10.06 -3.74 -15.26
N GLU A 125 10.88 -2.88 -14.69
CA GLU A 125 11.80 -3.22 -13.61
C GLU A 125 11.13 -2.93 -12.27
N THR A 126 11.27 -3.83 -11.31
CA THR A 126 10.79 -3.61 -9.94
C THR A 126 11.77 -2.73 -9.18
N ILE A 127 11.28 -1.62 -8.64
CA ILE A 127 12.06 -0.63 -7.90
C ILE A 127 11.74 -0.71 -6.42
N ASP A 128 12.76 -0.76 -5.57
CA ASP A 128 12.63 -0.65 -4.11
C ASP A 128 12.14 0.76 -3.73
N LEU A 129 10.99 0.81 -3.07
CA LEU A 129 10.32 2.03 -2.59
C LEU A 129 10.15 2.01 -1.07
N LYS A 130 11.14 1.51 -0.37
CA LYS A 130 11.13 1.40 1.08
C LYS A 130 10.84 2.73 1.76
N GLY A 131 9.97 2.69 2.77
CA GLY A 131 9.62 3.86 3.58
C GLY A 131 8.16 3.89 4.00
N HIS A 132 7.22 3.93 3.06
CA HIS A 132 5.80 3.80 3.38
C HIS A 132 5.52 2.42 4.02
N THR A 133 6.06 1.36 3.43
CA THR A 133 6.20 0.04 4.07
C THR A 133 7.64 -0.45 3.99
N PHE A 134 7.94 -1.57 4.64
CA PHE A 134 9.28 -2.16 4.68
C PHE A 134 9.70 -2.77 3.35
N GLY A 135 8.75 -3.27 2.57
CA GLY A 135 8.99 -3.99 1.32
C GLY A 135 8.31 -3.39 0.09
N GLN A 136 7.77 -2.16 0.18
CA GLN A 136 7.06 -1.57 -0.94
C GLN A 136 7.90 -1.58 -2.22
N LEU A 137 7.30 -2.04 -3.32
CA LEU A 137 7.89 -2.04 -4.65
C LEU A 137 7.05 -1.20 -5.62
N GLY A 138 7.72 -0.58 -6.58
CA GLY A 138 7.10 0.02 -7.76
C GLY A 138 7.48 -0.70 -9.03
N LEU A 139 6.85 -0.35 -10.15
CA LEU A 139 7.14 -0.85 -11.49
C LEU A 139 7.56 0.28 -12.41
N PHE A 140 8.76 0.22 -12.95
CA PHE A 140 9.33 1.26 -13.79
C PHE A 140 9.60 0.76 -15.22
N ASP A 141 8.95 1.39 -16.20
CA ASP A 141 9.31 1.23 -17.62
C ASP A 141 10.17 2.42 -18.06
N LYS A 142 11.43 2.11 -18.32
CA LYS A 142 12.44 3.11 -18.67
C LYS A 142 12.24 3.68 -20.08
N GLU A 143 11.79 2.86 -21.02
CA GLU A 143 11.60 3.25 -22.42
C GLU A 143 10.46 4.25 -22.55
N HIS A 144 9.32 3.94 -21.92
CA HIS A 144 8.14 4.78 -21.96
C HIS A 144 8.12 5.86 -20.88
N LYS A 145 9.09 5.83 -19.93
CA LYS A 145 9.16 6.74 -18.78
C LYS A 145 7.88 6.71 -17.94
N ILE A 146 7.36 5.53 -17.68
CA ILE A 146 6.18 5.29 -16.85
C ILE A 146 6.63 4.66 -15.54
N PHE A 147 6.15 5.18 -14.42
CA PHE A 147 6.48 4.64 -13.11
C PHE A 147 5.24 4.48 -12.23
N PHE A 148 4.83 3.24 -11.97
CA PHE A 148 3.85 2.90 -10.94
C PHE A 148 4.51 3.02 -9.59
N CYS A 149 4.30 4.13 -8.91
CA CYS A 149 5.06 4.51 -7.72
C CYS A 149 4.38 4.15 -6.40
N ALA A 150 3.31 3.37 -6.47
CA ALA A 150 2.56 2.92 -5.29
C ALA A 150 2.16 4.10 -4.39
N ASP A 151 2.35 3.95 -3.07
CA ASP A 151 2.09 4.99 -2.07
C ASP A 151 3.34 5.79 -1.70
N GLN A 152 4.36 5.74 -2.54
CA GLN A 152 5.59 6.50 -2.27
C GLN A 152 5.41 7.99 -2.50
N VAL A 153 4.68 8.36 -3.56
CA VAL A 153 4.35 9.75 -3.89
C VAL A 153 2.90 9.80 -4.33
N ILE A 154 2.09 10.62 -3.67
CA ILE A 154 0.66 10.80 -3.94
C ILE A 154 0.38 12.29 -4.08
N ASP A 155 -0.38 12.70 -5.10
CA ASP A 155 -0.71 14.11 -5.31
C ASP A 155 -1.58 14.66 -4.16
N GLY A 156 -1.09 15.70 -3.50
CA GLY A 156 -1.80 16.42 -2.44
C GLY A 156 -1.92 15.68 -1.09
N ILE A 157 -1.33 14.50 -0.95
CA ILE A 157 -1.38 13.70 0.29
C ILE A 157 0.03 13.28 0.68
N VAL A 158 0.35 13.40 1.97
CA VAL A 158 1.57 12.80 2.53
C VAL A 158 1.25 11.38 2.98
N PRO A 159 1.91 10.36 2.43
CA PRO A 159 1.71 8.98 2.86
C PRO A 159 2.06 8.78 4.33
N ILE A 160 1.38 7.85 4.97
CA ILE A 160 1.72 7.44 6.33
C ILE A 160 3.05 6.67 6.29
N VAL A 161 3.96 7.01 7.20
CA VAL A 161 5.21 6.27 7.44
C VAL A 161 5.21 5.84 8.90
N ALA A 162 4.90 4.57 9.13
CA ALA A 162 4.76 4.04 10.49
C ALA A 162 5.79 2.93 10.73
N THR A 163 6.71 3.15 11.66
CA THR A 163 7.66 2.14 12.13
C THR A 163 6.97 1.20 13.11
N THR A 164 6.97 -0.09 12.82
CA THR A 164 6.36 -1.12 13.68
C THR A 164 7.40 -1.80 14.56
N TYR A 165 8.61 -2.01 14.06
CA TYR A 165 9.67 -2.70 14.79
C TYR A 165 10.84 -1.77 15.10
N PRO A 166 11.53 -1.94 16.26
CA PRO A 166 12.62 -1.05 16.70
C PRO A 166 13.84 -0.99 15.77
N ASP A 167 14.03 -2.02 14.94
CA ASP A 167 15.13 -2.11 13.97
C ASP A 167 14.79 -1.47 12.60
N GLU A 168 13.61 -0.94 12.46
CA GLU A 168 13.18 -0.24 11.25
C GLU A 168 13.49 1.26 11.33
N HIS A 169 13.89 1.79 10.20
CA HIS A 169 14.17 3.21 10.04
C HIS A 169 13.36 3.79 8.87
N LEU A 170 12.07 3.43 8.78
CA LEU A 170 11.22 3.68 7.63
C LEU A 170 11.13 5.16 7.24
N LEU A 171 11.11 6.08 8.21
CA LEU A 171 11.11 7.51 7.91
C LEU A 171 12.40 7.95 7.21
N ARG A 172 13.56 7.47 7.65
CA ARG A 172 14.83 7.72 6.98
C ARG A 172 14.84 7.13 5.57
N ASP A 173 14.40 5.88 5.46
CA ASP A 173 14.37 5.15 4.20
C ASP A 173 13.39 5.83 3.21
N TYR A 174 12.27 6.37 3.72
CA TYR A 174 11.33 7.17 2.94
C TYR A 174 11.98 8.43 2.36
N PHE A 175 12.73 9.19 3.15
CA PHE A 175 13.44 10.37 2.64
C PHE A 175 14.51 10.00 1.61
N VAL A 176 15.27 8.93 1.82
CA VAL A 176 16.24 8.42 0.84
C VAL A 176 15.54 8.03 -0.46
N SER A 177 14.40 7.39 -0.37
CA SER A 177 13.59 7.01 -1.53
C SER A 177 13.06 8.24 -2.27
N LEU A 178 12.55 9.26 -1.57
CA LEU A 178 12.11 10.52 -2.18
C LEU A 178 13.24 11.26 -2.90
N GLU A 179 14.44 11.28 -2.32
CA GLU A 179 15.61 11.88 -2.97
C GLU A 179 15.94 11.17 -4.29
N ARG A 180 15.88 9.83 -4.32
CA ARG A 180 16.00 9.06 -5.56
C ARG A 180 14.92 9.43 -6.57
N PHE A 181 13.67 9.57 -6.15
CA PHE A 181 12.58 10.02 -7.02
C PHE A 181 12.92 11.34 -7.72
N HIS A 182 13.36 12.31 -6.94
CA HIS A 182 13.72 13.63 -7.48
C HIS A 182 14.87 13.55 -8.50
N HIS A 183 15.82 12.65 -8.33
CA HIS A 183 16.98 12.55 -9.22
C HIS A 183 16.75 11.63 -10.42
N GLU A 184 16.12 10.49 -10.21
CA GLU A 184 16.05 9.41 -11.20
C GLU A 184 14.74 9.44 -12.01
N PHE A 185 13.61 9.83 -11.39
CA PHE A 185 12.27 9.65 -11.96
C PHE A 185 11.49 10.96 -12.20
N LYS A 186 12.10 12.12 -11.99
CA LYS A 186 11.45 13.44 -12.12
C LYS A 186 10.85 13.73 -13.50
N ASP A 187 11.36 13.09 -14.55
CA ASP A 187 10.93 13.30 -15.94
C ASP A 187 10.02 12.13 -16.41
N CYS A 188 9.49 11.35 -15.49
CA CYS A 188 8.59 10.24 -15.75
C CYS A 188 7.13 10.63 -15.47
N LEU A 189 6.22 9.92 -16.14
CA LEU A 189 4.83 9.87 -15.73
C LEU A 189 4.72 8.99 -14.49
N LEU A 190 4.40 9.58 -13.34
CA LEU A 190 4.18 8.84 -12.11
C LEU A 190 2.71 8.43 -12.00
N LEU A 191 2.48 7.16 -11.73
CA LEU A 191 1.18 6.56 -11.51
C LEU A 191 1.11 6.07 -10.06
N PRO A 192 0.63 6.92 -9.13
CA PRO A 192 0.44 6.53 -7.73
C PRO A 192 -0.73 5.56 -7.60
N ALA A 193 -0.78 4.84 -6.48
CA ALA A 193 -1.91 3.93 -6.21
C ALA A 193 -3.18 4.70 -5.84
N HIS A 194 -3.05 5.92 -5.32
CA HIS A 194 -4.15 6.81 -4.98
C HIS A 194 -4.03 8.16 -5.69
N GLY A 195 -5.18 8.79 -5.96
CA GLY A 195 -5.23 10.12 -6.57
C GLY A 195 -5.09 10.11 -8.09
N LYS A 196 -4.36 11.08 -8.62
CA LYS A 196 -4.18 11.28 -10.06
C LYS A 196 -2.73 11.00 -10.46
N GLU A 197 -2.56 10.76 -11.76
CA GLU A 197 -1.23 10.73 -12.35
C GLU A 197 -0.49 12.05 -12.15
N ILE A 198 0.83 11.99 -12.00
CA ILE A 198 1.72 13.14 -11.80
C ILE A 198 2.66 13.21 -13.00
N SER A 199 2.44 14.18 -13.87
CA SER A 199 3.26 14.40 -15.08
C SER A 199 4.42 15.38 -14.87
N ASP A 200 4.45 16.10 -13.74
CA ASP A 200 5.47 17.06 -13.38
C ASP A 200 5.84 16.91 -11.89
N ALA A 201 6.72 15.97 -11.62
CA ALA A 201 7.22 15.69 -10.26
C ALA A 201 8.15 16.79 -9.71
N LYS A 202 8.30 17.93 -10.43
CA LYS A 202 9.09 19.09 -9.98
C LYS A 202 8.29 20.05 -9.10
N LYS A 203 6.97 19.86 -9.04
CA LYS A 203 6.07 20.65 -8.19
C LYS A 203 5.88 20.00 -6.83
#